data_5084a53f986b49431787580f16b7d489
#
_entry.id   5084a53f986b49431787580f16b7d489
#
_cell.length_a   1.000
_cell.length_b   1.000
_cell.length_c   1.000
_cell.angle_alpha   90.00
_cell.angle_beta   90.00
_cell.angle_gamma   90.00
#
_symmetry.space_group_name_H-M   'P 1'
#
loop_
_entity.id
_entity.type
_entity.pdbx_description
1 polymer ?
#
loop_
_entity_poly.entity_id
_entity_poly.type
_entity_poly.pdbx_seq_one_letter_code
_entity_poly.pdbx_strand_id
1 'polypeptide(L)'
;MAWVATAIAVWQKASSNQWYRDRLVGLREVARELVVDDPTQIHAVIDNPDWLREEKWKIYLPPGQQYRLNLLTRGLPYDEKVAVASYPQKSIVLSPGEHTVECHGTILDKGSDEHRIEVFVDDELVMAIDEGADWFGSGASYYSGGPQSPHLFQSKPFPVDEKVVLYFRRHLELGTTPQQIAYILYNGVLLWIEDENCRPQVPIE
;
A
#
# COMPACT_ATOMS: atom_id res chain seq x y z
N MET A 1 -2.10 37.14 -44.13
CA MET A 1 -2.95 37.32 -42.94
C MET A 1 -3.59 36.00 -42.45
N ALA A 2 -4.00 35.07 -43.33
CA ALA A 2 -4.61 33.79 -42.93
C ALA A 2 -3.74 32.94 -41.99
N TRP A 3 -2.44 32.85 -42.20
CA TRP A 3 -1.50 32.06 -41.38
C TRP A 3 -1.41 32.52 -39.93
N VAL A 4 -1.51 33.81 -39.65
CA VAL A 4 -1.46 34.35 -38.30
C VAL A 4 -2.72 33.96 -37.51
N ALA A 5 -3.89 34.05 -38.15
CA ALA A 5 -5.15 33.63 -37.54
C ALA A 5 -5.18 32.14 -37.19
N THR A 6 -4.65 31.29 -38.09
CA THR A 6 -4.55 29.84 -37.86
C THR A 6 -3.59 29.53 -36.72
N ALA A 7 -2.43 30.20 -36.66
CA ALA A 7 -1.46 30.00 -35.57
C ALA A 7 -2.04 30.38 -34.18
N ILE A 8 -2.78 31.49 -34.11
CA ILE A 8 -3.45 31.92 -32.89
C ILE A 8 -4.52 30.91 -32.47
N ALA A 9 -5.34 30.40 -33.39
CA ALA A 9 -6.37 29.41 -33.09
C ALA A 9 -5.77 28.08 -32.60
N VAL A 10 -4.68 27.62 -33.21
CA VAL A 10 -3.95 26.41 -32.75
C VAL A 10 -3.36 26.62 -31.35
N TRP A 11 -2.74 27.77 -31.11
CA TRP A 11 -2.18 28.09 -29.79
C TRP A 11 -3.25 28.16 -28.70
N GLN A 12 -4.39 28.82 -28.99
CA GLN A 12 -5.53 28.89 -28.06
C GLN A 12 -6.09 27.50 -27.73
N LYS A 13 -6.22 26.63 -28.75
CA LYS A 13 -6.69 25.27 -28.58
C LYS A 13 -5.69 24.41 -27.76
N ALA A 14 -4.39 24.59 -28.00
CA ALA A 14 -3.35 23.90 -27.25
C ALA A 14 -3.35 24.33 -25.77
N SER A 15 -3.44 25.63 -25.49
CA SER A 15 -3.47 26.14 -24.10
C SER A 15 -4.75 25.73 -23.36
N SER A 16 -5.91 25.71 -24.02
CA SER A 16 -7.15 25.19 -23.44
C SER A 16 -7.04 23.71 -23.13
N ASN A 17 -6.46 22.90 -24.02
CA ASN A 17 -6.25 21.49 -23.79
C ASN A 17 -5.29 21.24 -22.61
N GLN A 18 -4.24 22.04 -22.47
CA GLN A 18 -3.34 21.99 -21.31
C GLN A 18 -4.09 22.26 -20.01
N TRP A 19 -4.88 23.34 -19.98
CA TRP A 19 -5.68 23.69 -18.80
C TRP A 19 -6.68 22.60 -18.41
N TYR A 20 -7.36 21.98 -19.38
CA TYR A 20 -8.26 20.85 -19.11
C TYR A 20 -7.50 19.63 -18.59
N ARG A 21 -6.32 19.32 -19.11
CA ARG A 21 -5.48 18.22 -18.61
C ARG A 21 -5.06 18.46 -17.18
N ASP A 22 -4.55 19.64 -16.85
CA ASP A 22 -4.11 19.98 -15.49
C ASP A 22 -5.29 19.89 -14.50
N ARG A 23 -6.48 20.33 -14.92
CA ARG A 23 -7.68 20.23 -14.09
C ARG A 23 -8.17 18.78 -13.92
N LEU A 24 -8.08 17.96 -14.94
CA LEU A 24 -8.40 16.53 -14.86
C LEU A 24 -7.44 15.80 -13.94
N VAL A 25 -6.14 16.09 -14.01
CA VAL A 25 -5.15 15.54 -13.08
C VAL A 25 -5.53 15.88 -11.64
N GLY A 26 -5.79 17.16 -11.34
CA GLY A 26 -6.19 17.57 -9.99
C GLY A 26 -7.50 16.91 -9.51
N LEU A 27 -8.48 16.72 -10.41
CA LEU A 27 -9.72 16.02 -10.05
C LEU A 27 -9.50 14.53 -9.78
N ARG A 28 -8.63 13.87 -10.56
CA ARG A 28 -8.24 12.47 -10.38
C ARG A 28 -7.48 12.26 -9.06
N GLU A 29 -6.60 13.19 -8.70
CA GLU A 29 -5.91 13.17 -7.41
C GLU A 29 -6.91 13.25 -6.24
N VAL A 30 -7.87 14.16 -6.32
CA VAL A 30 -8.92 14.29 -5.29
C VAL A 30 -9.84 13.08 -5.26
N ALA A 31 -10.16 12.53 -6.41
CA ALA A 31 -10.99 11.32 -6.55
C ALA A 31 -10.23 10.03 -6.22
N ARG A 32 -8.90 10.09 -6.03
CA ARG A 32 -8.05 8.90 -5.81
C ARG A 32 -8.31 7.82 -6.87
N GLU A 33 -8.36 8.26 -8.12
CA GLU A 33 -8.62 7.39 -9.26
C GLU A 33 -7.36 6.57 -9.58
N LEU A 34 -7.53 5.26 -9.76
CA LEU A 34 -6.48 4.42 -10.32
C LEU A 34 -6.27 4.78 -11.79
N VAL A 35 -5.10 5.29 -12.12
CA VAL A 35 -4.71 5.66 -13.49
C VAL A 35 -3.61 4.73 -13.95
N VAL A 36 -3.85 3.97 -15.00
CA VAL A 36 -2.88 3.05 -15.61
C VAL A 36 -2.32 3.71 -16.86
N ASP A 37 -1.22 4.44 -16.70
CA ASP A 37 -0.54 5.09 -17.81
C ASP A 37 0.36 4.11 -18.58
N ASP A 38 0.95 3.15 -17.88
CA ASP A 38 1.78 2.09 -18.44
C ASP A 38 1.25 0.71 -18.01
N PRO A 39 0.57 -0.03 -18.89
CA PRO A 39 0.00 -1.33 -18.56
C PRO A 39 1.05 -2.44 -18.36
N THR A 40 2.33 -2.14 -18.50
CA THR A 40 3.43 -3.07 -18.19
C THR A 40 3.96 -2.93 -16.76
N GLN A 41 3.44 -1.97 -15.99
CA GLN A 41 3.85 -1.68 -14.62
C GLN A 41 2.70 -1.93 -13.63
N ILE A 42 3.04 -2.23 -12.38
CA ILE A 42 2.08 -2.26 -11.29
C ILE A 42 1.66 -0.82 -10.99
N HIS A 43 0.37 -0.56 -10.86
CA HIS A 43 -0.15 0.72 -10.40
C HIS A 43 -0.90 0.53 -9.09
N ALA A 44 -0.75 1.48 -8.19
CA ALA A 44 -1.46 1.47 -6.91
C ALA A 44 -1.86 2.89 -6.51
N VAL A 45 -3.02 3.01 -5.88
CA VAL A 45 -3.52 4.25 -5.26
C VAL A 45 -4.29 3.92 -4.01
N ILE A 46 -4.14 4.72 -2.97
CA ILE A 46 -4.97 4.63 -1.77
C ILE A 46 -6.36 5.17 -2.08
N ASP A 47 -7.41 4.39 -1.79
CA ASP A 47 -8.81 4.75 -2.06
C ASP A 47 -9.56 5.17 -0.78
N ASN A 48 -8.83 5.46 0.27
CA ASN A 48 -9.42 5.75 1.57
C ASN A 48 -9.56 7.27 1.79
N PRO A 49 -10.73 7.80 2.09
CA PRO A 49 -10.85 9.16 2.61
C PRO A 49 -10.21 9.21 4.02
N ASP A 50 -9.45 10.28 4.30
CA ASP A 50 -8.61 10.46 5.51
C ASP A 50 -9.35 10.30 6.86
N TRP A 51 -10.68 10.21 6.85
CA TRP A 51 -11.55 10.08 8.01
C TRP A 51 -12.09 8.65 8.26
N LEU A 52 -11.85 7.69 7.34
CA LEU A 52 -12.16 6.29 7.57
C LEU A 52 -10.97 5.57 8.25
N ARG A 53 -11.27 4.62 9.10
CA ARG A 53 -10.25 3.82 9.82
C ARG A 53 -9.78 2.59 9.03
N GLU A 54 -10.42 2.34 7.92
CA GLU A 54 -10.17 1.19 7.05
C GLU A 54 -9.18 1.60 5.98
N GLU A 55 -8.15 0.84 5.80
CA GLU A 55 -7.14 1.10 4.77
C GLU A 55 -7.52 0.35 3.49
N LYS A 56 -7.71 1.09 2.41
CA LYS A 56 -8.18 0.57 1.12
C LYS A 56 -7.33 1.09 -0.03
N TRP A 57 -7.00 0.19 -0.96
CA TRP A 57 -6.22 0.51 -2.16
C TRP A 57 -6.90 -0.05 -3.40
N LYS A 58 -6.78 0.68 -4.50
CA LYS A 58 -6.98 0.17 -5.86
C LYS A 58 -5.63 -0.14 -6.46
N ILE A 59 -5.49 -1.30 -7.06
CA ILE A 59 -4.26 -1.76 -7.67
C ILE A 59 -4.53 -2.29 -9.07
N TYR A 60 -3.55 -2.15 -9.95
CA TYR A 60 -3.52 -2.80 -11.25
C TYR A 60 -2.25 -3.66 -11.33
N LEU A 61 -2.43 -4.92 -11.73
CA LEU A 61 -1.38 -5.91 -11.90
C LEU A 61 -1.24 -6.25 -13.39
N PRO A 62 -0.08 -6.01 -14.02
CA PRO A 62 0.16 -6.31 -15.42
C PRO A 62 -0.09 -7.78 -15.79
N PRO A 63 -0.51 -8.07 -17.03
CA PRO A 63 -0.62 -9.43 -17.52
C PRO A 63 0.77 -10.07 -17.74
N GLY A 64 0.79 -11.42 -17.79
CA GLY A 64 1.98 -12.19 -18.16
C GLY A 64 2.75 -12.79 -16.98
N GLN A 65 2.42 -12.43 -15.75
CA GLN A 65 3.02 -13.00 -14.54
C GLN A 65 1.98 -13.16 -13.43
N GLN A 66 2.35 -13.82 -12.35
CA GLN A 66 1.52 -13.98 -11.16
C GLN A 66 2.12 -13.15 -10.02
N TYR A 67 1.23 -12.63 -9.19
CA TYR A 67 1.60 -11.78 -8.08
C TYR A 67 1.20 -12.42 -6.76
N ARG A 68 1.89 -12.06 -5.70
CA ARG A 68 1.52 -12.44 -4.33
C ARG A 68 1.20 -11.20 -3.53
N LEU A 69 0.09 -11.24 -2.84
CA LEU A 69 -0.22 -10.33 -1.74
C LEU A 69 0.22 -11.00 -0.44
N ASN A 70 1.05 -10.32 0.31
CA ASN A 70 1.73 -10.85 1.48
C ASN A 70 1.37 -10.03 2.72
N LEU A 71 1.18 -10.72 3.85
CA LEU A 71 0.85 -10.13 5.14
C LEU A 71 1.84 -10.60 6.22
N LEU A 72 2.34 -9.65 7.00
CA LEU A 72 3.18 -9.86 8.18
C LEU A 72 2.70 -8.95 9.31
N THR A 73 2.53 -9.52 10.52
CA THR A 73 2.05 -8.78 11.71
C THR A 73 3.06 -8.74 12.86
N ARG A 74 4.11 -9.58 12.79
CA ARG A 74 5.18 -9.64 13.80
C ARG A 74 6.55 -9.63 13.16
N GLY A 75 7.53 -9.15 13.89
CA GLY A 75 8.91 -9.15 13.40
C GLY A 75 9.18 -8.08 12.34
N LEU A 76 8.43 -6.98 12.38
CA LEU A 76 8.62 -5.86 11.47
C LEU A 76 9.89 -5.08 11.83
N PRO A 77 10.77 -4.81 10.87
CA PRO A 77 11.92 -3.96 11.10
C PRO A 77 11.51 -2.49 11.25
N TYR A 78 12.44 -1.68 11.72
CA TYR A 78 12.22 -0.24 11.86
C TYR A 78 11.99 0.46 10.52
N ASP A 79 12.74 0.08 9.49
CA ASP A 79 12.69 0.72 8.17
C ASP A 79 11.85 -0.11 7.21
N GLU A 80 10.93 0.55 6.51
CA GLU A 80 10.09 -0.03 5.45
C GLU A 80 10.93 -0.72 4.37
N LYS A 81 12.08 -0.15 4.00
CA LYS A 81 12.99 -0.73 3.00
C LYS A 81 13.59 -2.06 3.44
N VAL A 82 13.83 -2.21 4.74
CA VAL A 82 14.31 -3.47 5.33
C VAL A 82 13.16 -4.45 5.52
N ALA A 83 11.94 -3.95 5.77
CA ALA A 83 10.73 -4.77 5.90
C ALA A 83 10.47 -5.63 4.65
N VAL A 84 10.85 -5.12 3.49
CA VAL A 84 10.69 -5.83 2.20
C VAL A 84 11.50 -7.13 2.11
N ALA A 85 12.50 -7.34 2.98
CA ALA A 85 13.25 -8.60 3.07
C ALA A 85 12.58 -9.66 3.97
N SER A 86 11.48 -9.29 4.65
CA SER A 86 10.81 -10.19 5.62
C SER A 86 10.02 -11.29 4.92
N TYR A 87 9.91 -12.44 5.60
CA TYR A 87 9.06 -13.55 5.13
C TYR A 87 7.61 -13.31 5.58
N PRO A 88 6.62 -13.47 4.70
CA PRO A 88 5.22 -13.30 5.06
C PRO A 88 4.75 -14.41 6.00
N GLN A 89 3.85 -14.06 6.93
CA GLN A 89 3.10 -15.04 7.72
C GLN A 89 1.97 -15.65 6.90
N LYS A 90 1.34 -14.84 6.04
CA LYS A 90 0.33 -15.29 5.09
C LYS A 90 0.57 -14.70 3.70
N SER A 91 0.20 -15.46 2.69
CA SER A 91 0.32 -15.08 1.29
C SER A 91 -0.83 -15.64 0.49
N ILE A 92 -1.31 -14.88 -0.48
CA ILE A 92 -2.22 -15.35 -1.52
C ILE A 92 -1.69 -14.97 -2.90
N VAL A 93 -2.10 -15.73 -3.91
CA VAL A 93 -1.81 -15.39 -5.31
C VAL A 93 -2.91 -14.49 -5.83
N LEU A 94 -2.53 -13.39 -6.50
CA LEU A 94 -3.41 -12.51 -7.22
C LEU A 94 -3.27 -12.72 -8.72
N SER A 95 -4.39 -12.76 -9.42
CA SER A 95 -4.41 -12.74 -10.88
C SER A 95 -4.02 -11.36 -11.41
N PRO A 96 -3.50 -11.26 -12.64
CA PRO A 96 -3.40 -9.97 -13.33
C PRO A 96 -4.77 -9.28 -13.46
N GLY A 97 -4.77 -7.95 -13.41
CA GLY A 97 -5.98 -7.15 -13.55
C GLY A 97 -6.08 -6.06 -12.49
N GLU A 98 -7.23 -5.41 -12.44
CA GLU A 98 -7.55 -4.44 -11.39
C GLU A 98 -8.15 -5.17 -10.19
N HIS A 99 -7.71 -4.77 -8.98
CA HIS A 99 -8.20 -5.29 -7.72
C HIS A 99 -8.40 -4.16 -6.72
N THR A 100 -9.32 -4.38 -5.80
CA THR A 100 -9.45 -3.60 -4.57
C THR A 100 -8.90 -4.43 -3.42
N VAL A 101 -7.97 -3.85 -2.65
CA VAL A 101 -7.39 -4.47 -1.45
C VAL A 101 -7.79 -3.65 -0.25
N GLU A 102 -8.27 -4.30 0.81
CA GLU A 102 -8.63 -3.66 2.07
C GLU A 102 -7.92 -4.37 3.23
N CYS A 103 -7.50 -3.60 4.23
CA CYS A 103 -6.91 -4.13 5.46
C CYS A 103 -7.63 -3.57 6.68
N HIS A 104 -8.23 -4.45 7.46
CA HIS A 104 -9.02 -4.11 8.64
C HIS A 104 -8.34 -4.64 9.90
N GLY A 105 -8.30 -3.82 10.94
CA GLY A 105 -7.90 -4.23 12.28
C GLY A 105 -9.10 -4.15 13.23
N THR A 106 -9.53 -5.28 13.78
CA THR A 106 -10.67 -5.36 14.71
C THR A 106 -10.23 -5.92 16.06
N ILE A 107 -10.86 -5.44 17.15
CA ILE A 107 -10.73 -6.03 18.48
C ILE A 107 -11.72 -7.19 18.56
N LEU A 108 -11.26 -8.40 18.90
CA LEU A 108 -12.08 -9.61 18.91
C LEU A 108 -13.17 -9.56 19.96
N ASP A 109 -12.86 -9.12 21.17
CA ASP A 109 -13.83 -8.99 22.26
C ASP A 109 -13.73 -7.65 22.98
N LYS A 110 -14.87 -7.10 23.41
CA LYS A 110 -14.91 -5.89 24.24
C LYS A 110 -14.23 -6.17 25.59
N GLY A 111 -13.00 -5.63 25.75
CA GLY A 111 -12.21 -5.77 26.96
C GLY A 111 -11.10 -6.81 26.86
N SER A 112 -10.96 -7.51 25.74
CA SER A 112 -9.73 -8.23 25.39
C SER A 112 -8.79 -7.31 24.62
N ASP A 113 -7.49 -7.54 24.79
CA ASP A 113 -6.47 -6.89 23.97
C ASP A 113 -6.13 -7.77 22.73
N GLU A 114 -7.02 -8.70 22.40
CA GLU A 114 -6.87 -9.57 21.22
C GLU A 114 -7.37 -8.88 19.97
N HIS A 115 -6.57 -8.95 18.91
CA HIS A 115 -6.83 -8.28 17.65
C HIS A 115 -6.91 -9.28 16.51
N ARG A 116 -7.73 -8.95 15.52
CA ARG A 116 -7.76 -9.66 14.26
C ARG A 116 -7.41 -8.69 13.14
N ILE A 117 -6.44 -9.08 12.33
CA ILE A 117 -6.08 -8.38 11.10
C ILE A 117 -6.67 -9.17 9.94
N GLU A 118 -7.54 -8.52 9.18
CA GLU A 118 -8.26 -9.10 8.06
C GLU A 118 -7.87 -8.37 6.78
N VAL A 119 -7.64 -9.14 5.71
CA VAL A 119 -7.36 -8.59 4.38
C VAL A 119 -8.42 -9.11 3.41
N PHE A 120 -9.05 -8.19 2.72
CA PHE A 120 -10.03 -8.46 1.69
C PHE A 120 -9.45 -8.10 0.33
N VAL A 121 -9.83 -8.87 -0.68
CA VAL A 121 -9.57 -8.58 -2.09
C VAL A 121 -10.90 -8.69 -2.82
N ASP A 122 -11.28 -7.63 -3.52
CA ASP A 122 -12.54 -7.55 -4.27
C ASP A 122 -13.76 -7.94 -3.41
N ASP A 123 -13.81 -7.40 -2.18
CA ASP A 123 -14.80 -7.63 -1.13
C ASP A 123 -14.80 -9.07 -0.54
N GLU A 124 -13.87 -9.95 -0.92
CA GLU A 124 -13.73 -11.29 -0.34
C GLU A 124 -12.64 -11.34 0.73
N LEU A 125 -12.93 -11.92 1.90
CA LEU A 125 -11.93 -12.17 2.96
C LEU A 125 -10.93 -13.25 2.48
N VAL A 126 -9.69 -12.84 2.24
CA VAL A 126 -8.64 -13.72 1.70
C VAL A 126 -7.59 -14.12 2.73
N MET A 127 -7.33 -13.26 3.72
CA MET A 127 -6.39 -13.54 4.82
C MET A 127 -6.95 -13.01 6.13
N ALA A 128 -6.74 -13.75 7.23
CA ALA A 128 -6.97 -13.27 8.58
C ALA A 128 -5.88 -13.79 9.52
N ILE A 129 -5.39 -12.95 10.43
CA ILE A 129 -4.43 -13.30 11.48
C ILE A 129 -5.01 -12.84 12.81
N ASP A 130 -5.13 -13.76 13.76
CA ASP A 130 -5.49 -13.44 15.14
C ASP A 130 -4.21 -13.19 15.94
N GLU A 131 -4.15 -12.04 16.60
CA GLU A 131 -3.04 -11.60 17.41
C GLU A 131 -3.46 -11.51 18.89
N GLY A 132 -2.64 -12.09 19.76
CA GLY A 132 -2.90 -12.08 21.20
C GLY A 132 -2.67 -10.72 21.85
N ALA A 133 -3.01 -10.62 23.13
CA ALA A 133 -2.89 -9.40 23.91
C ALA A 133 -1.46 -8.82 23.95
N ASP A 134 -0.45 -9.65 23.74
CA ASP A 134 0.95 -9.25 23.67
C ASP A 134 1.31 -8.48 22.38
N TRP A 135 0.43 -8.47 21.38
CA TRP A 135 0.71 -7.84 20.09
C TRP A 135 0.82 -6.31 20.18
N PHE A 136 0.02 -5.68 21.04
CA PHE A 136 0.17 -4.27 21.37
C PHE A 136 1.19 -4.00 22.50
N GLY A 137 1.67 -5.05 23.20
CA GLY A 137 2.53 -4.95 24.38
C GLY A 137 1.76 -4.63 25.65
N SER A 138 2.40 -4.83 26.80
CA SER A 138 1.80 -4.61 28.12
C SER A 138 2.09 -3.20 28.63
N GLY A 139 1.40 -2.19 28.18
CA GLY A 139 1.61 -0.87 28.78
C GLY A 139 1.10 0.29 27.95
N ALA A 140 0.30 1.08 28.60
CA ALA A 140 -0.41 2.21 28.03
C ALA A 140 0.48 3.16 27.21
N SER A 141 0.05 3.46 26.06
CA SER A 141 0.48 4.51 25.14
C SER A 141 1.28 4.03 23.95
N TYR A 142 0.54 3.46 23.01
CA TYR A 142 1.10 3.08 21.72
C TYR A 142 1.10 4.27 20.77
N TYR A 143 2.27 4.62 20.31
CA TYR A 143 2.40 5.45 19.16
C TYR A 143 2.46 4.54 17.93
N SER A 144 1.38 4.43 17.22
CA SER A 144 1.42 3.88 15.88
C SER A 144 2.06 4.91 14.96
N GLY A 145 3.38 4.93 14.93
CA GLY A 145 4.13 5.73 13.99
C GLY A 145 4.44 4.85 12.80
N GLY A 146 3.75 5.02 11.72
CA GLY A 146 4.15 4.47 10.46
C GLY A 146 3.54 5.32 9.38
N PRO A 147 4.27 5.66 8.36
CA PRO A 147 3.63 6.19 7.21
C PRO A 147 2.74 5.07 6.69
N GLN A 148 1.50 5.32 6.71
CA GLN A 148 0.73 5.03 5.56
C GLN A 148 1.67 5.25 4.39
N SER A 149 1.69 4.40 3.40
CA SER A 149 2.54 4.62 2.24
C SER A 149 2.23 6.01 1.67
N PRO A 150 2.95 7.07 2.07
CA PRO A 150 2.60 8.45 1.71
C PRO A 150 2.75 8.69 0.22
N HIS A 151 3.23 7.68 -0.48
CA HIS A 151 3.46 7.68 -1.92
C HIS A 151 2.26 7.23 -2.75
N LEU A 152 1.20 6.72 -2.13
CA LEU A 152 0.04 6.16 -2.84
C LEU A 152 -1.20 7.07 -2.87
N PHE A 153 -1.09 8.33 -2.45
CA PHE A 153 -2.21 9.30 -2.58
C PHE A 153 -2.55 9.65 -4.03
N GLN A 154 -1.63 9.37 -4.94
CA GLN A 154 -1.83 9.46 -6.38
C GLN A 154 -1.52 8.10 -6.99
N SER A 155 -2.20 7.74 -8.08
CA SER A 155 -1.85 6.54 -8.84
C SER A 155 -0.40 6.61 -9.26
N LYS A 156 0.38 5.61 -8.86
CA LYS A 156 1.82 5.57 -9.08
C LYS A 156 2.21 4.27 -9.74
N PRO A 157 3.03 4.32 -10.81
CA PRO A 157 3.62 3.13 -11.41
C PRO A 157 4.80 2.61 -10.60
N PHE A 158 4.92 1.29 -10.54
CA PHE A 158 6.03 0.55 -9.94
C PHE A 158 6.52 -0.52 -10.92
N PRO A 159 7.84 -0.71 -11.04
CA PRO A 159 8.40 -1.84 -11.78
C PRO A 159 7.85 -3.17 -11.26
N VAL A 160 7.64 -4.13 -12.17
CA VAL A 160 7.06 -5.45 -11.81
C VAL A 160 7.99 -6.30 -10.94
N ASP A 161 9.29 -6.04 -10.97
CA ASP A 161 10.33 -6.70 -10.18
C ASP A 161 10.56 -6.03 -8.81
N GLU A 162 9.88 -4.91 -8.54
CA GLU A 162 9.89 -4.25 -7.24
C GLU A 162 8.75 -4.74 -6.36
N LYS A 163 9.00 -4.77 -5.04
CA LYS A 163 7.96 -4.98 -4.04
C LYS A 163 7.20 -3.68 -3.80
N VAL A 164 5.88 -3.75 -3.91
CA VAL A 164 5.00 -2.61 -3.68
C VAL A 164 4.40 -2.72 -2.29
N VAL A 165 4.88 -1.89 -1.36
CA VAL A 165 4.32 -1.81 -0.01
C VAL A 165 3.03 -0.99 -0.06
N LEU A 166 1.90 -1.64 0.21
CA LEU A 166 0.60 -1.00 0.33
C LEU A 166 0.42 -0.37 1.72
N TYR A 167 0.76 -1.12 2.76
CA TYR A 167 0.58 -0.71 4.14
C TYR A 167 1.77 -1.09 5.00
N PHE A 168 2.24 -0.14 5.79
CA PHE A 168 3.27 -0.37 6.80
C PHE A 168 2.93 0.42 8.06
N ARG A 169 2.58 -0.29 9.11
CA ARG A 169 2.30 0.28 10.42
C ARG A 169 2.97 -0.58 11.48
N ARG A 170 3.67 0.04 12.41
CA ARG A 170 4.31 -0.64 13.53
C ARG A 170 3.85 -0.04 14.85
N HIS A 171 3.86 -0.86 15.88
CA HIS A 171 3.64 -0.43 17.25
C HIS A 171 4.99 -0.14 17.90
N LEU A 172 5.13 1.06 18.46
CA LEU A 172 6.32 1.50 19.18
C LEU A 172 5.99 1.65 20.65
N GLU A 173 6.82 1.08 21.53
CA GLU A 173 6.71 1.34 22.96
C GLU A 173 7.20 2.75 23.29
N LEU A 174 6.44 3.45 24.16
CA LEU A 174 6.86 4.76 24.65
C LEU A 174 8.15 4.61 25.46
N GLY A 175 9.10 5.51 25.20
CA GLY A 175 10.39 5.53 25.90
C GLY A 175 11.51 4.77 25.20
N THR A 176 11.25 4.13 24.07
CA THR A 176 12.30 3.51 23.25
C THR A 176 13.22 4.60 22.67
N THR A 177 14.50 4.52 22.96
CA THR A 177 15.47 5.49 22.43
C THR A 177 15.77 5.24 20.96
N PRO A 178 16.19 6.26 20.18
CA PRO A 178 16.55 6.08 18.77
C PRO A 178 17.60 5.01 18.51
N GLN A 179 18.53 4.79 19.45
CA GLN A 179 19.55 3.76 19.35
C GLN A 179 19.01 2.34 19.54
N GLN A 180 17.97 2.18 20.36
CA GLN A 180 17.30 0.89 20.58
C GLN A 180 16.37 0.54 19.41
N ILE A 181 15.79 1.55 18.78
CA ILE A 181 14.83 1.39 17.68
C ILE A 181 15.41 0.56 16.52
N ALA A 182 16.69 0.74 16.20
CA ALA A 182 17.32 0.12 15.02
C ALA A 182 17.45 -1.42 15.07
N TYR A 183 17.33 -2.02 16.26
CA TYR A 183 17.59 -3.45 16.47
C TYR A 183 16.37 -4.23 17.00
N ILE A 184 15.26 -3.54 17.23
CA ILE A 184 14.04 -4.17 17.75
C ILE A 184 13.13 -4.54 16.58
N LEU A 185 12.66 -5.79 16.59
CA LEU A 185 11.58 -6.22 15.72
C LEU A 185 10.25 -5.82 16.37
N TYR A 186 9.38 -5.18 15.59
CA TYR A 186 8.12 -4.64 16.06
C TYR A 186 6.94 -5.51 15.66
N ASN A 187 5.89 -5.42 16.45
CA ASN A 187 4.57 -5.84 16.04
C ASN A 187 3.91 -4.72 15.22
N GLY A 188 2.99 -5.07 14.36
CA GLY A 188 2.31 -4.11 13.50
C GLY A 188 1.70 -4.78 12.28
N VAL A 189 1.56 -4.08 11.20
CA VAL A 189 1.05 -4.62 9.93
C VAL A 189 1.95 -4.19 8.79
N LEU A 190 2.39 -5.14 8.00
CA LEU A 190 3.04 -4.95 6.72
C LEU A 190 2.27 -5.73 5.66
N LEU A 191 1.76 -5.02 4.66
CA LEU A 191 1.05 -5.58 3.51
C LEU A 191 1.77 -5.13 2.24
N TRP A 192 2.17 -6.10 1.40
CA TRP A 192 2.90 -5.79 0.16
C TRP A 192 2.55 -6.75 -0.97
N ILE A 193 2.81 -6.30 -2.19
CA ILE A 193 2.70 -7.09 -3.41
C ILE A 193 4.11 -7.33 -3.97
N GLU A 194 4.33 -8.52 -4.49
CA GLU A 194 5.54 -8.90 -5.22
C GLU A 194 5.21 -9.87 -6.35
N ASP A 195 6.06 -9.92 -7.37
CA ASP A 195 6.02 -11.00 -8.36
C ASP A 195 6.30 -12.35 -7.67
N GLU A 196 5.52 -13.37 -8.01
CA GLU A 196 5.69 -14.72 -7.45
C GLU A 196 7.09 -15.29 -7.66
N ASN A 197 7.77 -14.90 -8.74
CA ASN A 197 9.09 -15.37 -9.09
C ASN A 197 10.24 -14.61 -8.38
N CYS A 198 9.94 -13.47 -7.75
CA CYS A 198 10.94 -12.63 -7.06
C CYS A 198 11.33 -13.13 -5.66
N ARG A 199 10.94 -14.32 -5.25
CA ARG A 199 11.35 -14.87 -3.95
C ARG A 199 12.87 -15.04 -3.92
N PRO A 200 13.58 -14.50 -2.91
CA PRO A 200 14.93 -14.96 -2.63
C PRO A 200 14.87 -16.46 -2.38
N GLN A 201 15.59 -17.23 -3.18
CA GLN A 201 15.75 -18.65 -2.93
C GLN A 201 16.36 -18.81 -1.55
N VAL A 202 15.62 -19.38 -0.62
CA VAL A 202 16.17 -19.77 0.69
C VAL A 202 17.29 -20.75 0.38
N PRO A 203 18.52 -20.52 0.82
CA PRO A 203 19.52 -21.59 0.80
C PRO A 203 18.96 -22.72 1.66
N ILE A 204 18.70 -23.85 1.03
CA ILE A 204 18.38 -25.10 1.75
C ILE A 204 19.70 -25.49 2.42
N GLU A 205 19.83 -25.21 3.74
CA GLU A 205 20.87 -25.82 4.57
C GLU A 205 20.54 -27.27 4.88
#